data_faeb4962d90c49d902cc95b8a8c0ba97
#
_entry.id   faeb4962d90c49d902cc95b8a8c0ba97
#
_cell.length_a   1.000
_cell.length_b   1.000
_cell.length_c   1.000
_cell.angle_alpha   90.00
_cell.angle_beta   90.00
_cell.angle_gamma   90.00
#
_symmetry.space_group_name_H-M   'P 1'
#
loop_
_entity.id
_entity.type
_entity.pdbx_description
1 polymer ?
#
loop_
_entity_poly.entity_id
_entity_poly.type
_entity_poly.pdbx_seq_one_letter_code
_entity_poly.pdbx_strand_id
1 'polypeptide(L)'
;MTLFRLALKGLTALVLALAPQFAAAEDEAPPSEAVTLGFIENIVVGNLGMKMTAKLDTGADTSSVHAYNVKVYQRGERDNWVKFRLIGKDGRAIRYDQNVIRFAQIKTKSGGLIRRPVIRLPLCVGGQWGRAEINLADRGDFEYEILIGREFLANRVLVDSGRTFIAAEECEQPDED
;
A
#
# COMPACT_ATOMS: atom_id res chain seq x y z
N MET A 1 -54.80 70.72 27.51
CA MET A 1 -54.81 70.07 26.19
C MET A 1 -53.41 69.73 25.84
N THR A 2 -53.01 68.45 26.07
CA THR A 2 -51.63 68.00 25.95
C THR A 2 -51.60 66.83 24.95
N LEU A 3 -51.01 67.09 23.84
CA LEU A 3 -50.86 66.08 22.71
C LEU A 3 -49.75 65.13 23.04
N PHE A 4 -50.10 63.86 23.18
CA PHE A 4 -49.18 62.75 23.30
C PHE A 4 -48.68 62.33 21.91
N ARG A 5 -47.39 62.48 21.65
CA ARG A 5 -46.72 61.91 20.40
C ARG A 5 -46.18 60.54 20.70
N LEU A 6 -46.79 59.55 20.10
CA LEU A 6 -46.30 58.19 20.09
C LEU A 6 -45.11 58.07 19.11
N ALA A 7 -43.95 57.74 19.61
CA ALA A 7 -42.77 57.39 18.78
C ALA A 7 -42.77 55.92 18.42
N LEU A 8 -43.00 55.58 17.17
CA LEU A 8 -42.94 54.23 16.62
C LEU A 8 -41.44 53.87 16.35
N LYS A 9 -40.85 53.01 17.21
CA LYS A 9 -39.53 52.51 16.97
C LYS A 9 -39.60 51.33 15.98
N GLY A 10 -39.08 51.56 14.76
CA GLY A 10 -38.94 50.53 13.74
C GLY A 10 -37.88 49.47 14.13
N LEU A 11 -38.31 48.24 14.23
CA LEU A 11 -37.46 47.06 14.45
C LEU A 11 -36.98 46.56 13.05
N THR A 12 -35.74 46.88 12.69
CA THR A 12 -35.11 46.39 11.48
C THR A 12 -34.63 44.95 11.75
N ALA A 13 -35.34 43.96 11.21
CA ALA A 13 -34.93 42.58 11.24
C ALA A 13 -33.79 42.36 10.22
N LEU A 14 -32.60 42.04 10.71
CA LEU A 14 -31.45 41.65 9.91
C LEU A 14 -31.64 40.17 9.50
N VAL A 15 -32.04 39.93 8.28
CA VAL A 15 -32.11 38.55 7.71
C VAL A 15 -30.71 38.15 7.30
N LEU A 16 -30.07 37.27 8.08
CA LEU A 16 -28.81 36.63 7.75
C LEU A 16 -29.10 35.52 6.74
N ALA A 17 -28.78 35.75 5.47
CA ALA A 17 -28.88 34.74 4.43
C ALA A 17 -27.72 33.73 4.62
N LEU A 18 -28.02 32.51 5.10
CA LEU A 18 -27.13 31.37 5.05
C LEU A 18 -27.05 30.89 3.59
N ALA A 19 -25.96 31.21 2.91
CA ALA A 19 -25.63 30.59 1.62
C ALA A 19 -25.18 29.13 1.86
N PRO A 20 -25.74 28.13 1.16
CA PRO A 20 -25.23 26.79 1.22
C PRO A 20 -23.81 26.75 0.64
N GLN A 21 -22.81 26.42 1.46
CA GLN A 21 -21.48 26.08 1.01
C GLN A 21 -21.56 24.68 0.37
N PHE A 22 -21.60 24.64 -0.95
CA PHE A 22 -21.29 23.41 -1.66
C PHE A 22 -19.80 23.15 -1.44
N ALA A 23 -19.47 22.15 -0.58
CA ALA A 23 -18.16 21.56 -0.55
C ALA A 23 -17.92 20.98 -1.96
N ALA A 24 -16.93 21.52 -2.67
CA ALA A 24 -16.44 20.88 -3.88
C ALA A 24 -15.96 19.50 -3.45
N ALA A 25 -16.61 18.45 -3.94
CA ALA A 25 -16.06 17.10 -3.86
C ALA A 25 -14.71 17.18 -4.61
N GLU A 26 -13.63 16.86 -3.91
CA GLU A 26 -12.34 16.65 -4.54
C GLU A 26 -12.57 15.57 -5.61
N ASP A 27 -12.20 15.89 -6.83
CA ASP A 27 -12.30 15.03 -8.01
C ASP A 27 -11.29 13.89 -7.82
N GLU A 28 -11.66 12.91 -6.98
CA GLU A 28 -10.88 11.66 -6.87
C GLU A 28 -10.95 11.01 -8.25
N ALA A 29 -9.79 10.92 -8.92
CA ALA A 29 -9.68 10.21 -10.18
C ALA A 29 -10.39 8.85 -10.05
N PRO A 30 -11.22 8.42 -11.02
CA PRO A 30 -11.95 7.18 -10.93
C PRO A 30 -10.93 6.05 -10.65
N PRO A 31 -11.24 5.12 -9.73
CA PRO A 31 -10.34 4.01 -9.45
C PRO A 31 -10.02 3.31 -10.77
N SER A 32 -8.73 3.11 -11.06
CA SER A 32 -8.30 2.37 -12.24
C SER A 32 -9.05 1.03 -12.25
N GLU A 33 -9.62 0.68 -13.41
CA GLU A 33 -10.36 -0.57 -13.55
C GLU A 33 -9.46 -1.74 -13.11
N ALA A 34 -9.96 -2.60 -12.21
CA ALA A 34 -9.19 -3.71 -11.68
C ALA A 34 -8.85 -4.70 -12.81
N VAL A 35 -7.58 -5.04 -12.95
CA VAL A 35 -7.12 -5.99 -13.96
C VAL A 35 -7.27 -7.43 -13.47
N THR A 36 -7.60 -8.36 -14.37
CA THR A 36 -7.61 -9.79 -14.05
C THR A 36 -6.23 -10.39 -14.30
N LEU A 37 -5.64 -10.99 -13.26
CA LEU A 37 -4.33 -11.61 -13.28
C LEU A 37 -4.41 -13.07 -12.80
N GLY A 38 -3.42 -13.89 -13.14
CA GLY A 38 -3.28 -15.24 -12.62
C GLY A 38 -2.87 -15.25 -11.14
N PHE A 39 -2.97 -16.40 -10.49
CA PHE A 39 -2.53 -16.51 -9.10
C PHE A 39 -1.00 -16.54 -8.95
N ILE A 40 -0.26 -16.75 -10.05
CA ILE A 40 1.20 -16.59 -10.15
C ILE A 40 1.50 -15.61 -11.27
N GLU A 41 2.29 -14.56 -10.97
CA GLU A 41 2.64 -13.53 -11.96
C GLU A 41 4.09 -13.06 -11.79
N ASN A 42 4.63 -12.51 -12.87
CA ASN A 42 5.87 -11.75 -12.81
C ASN A 42 5.57 -10.34 -12.27
N ILE A 43 6.43 -9.88 -11.38
CA ILE A 43 6.28 -8.58 -10.73
C ILE A 43 7.59 -7.80 -10.75
N VAL A 44 7.49 -6.50 -10.53
CA VAL A 44 8.64 -5.63 -10.30
C VAL A 44 8.57 -5.08 -8.88
N VAL A 45 9.67 -5.16 -8.14
CA VAL A 45 9.77 -4.73 -6.73
C VAL A 45 10.88 -3.71 -6.55
N GLY A 46 10.56 -2.64 -5.81
CA GLY A 46 11.51 -1.59 -5.45
C GLY A 46 11.88 -0.66 -6.61
N ASN A 47 12.51 0.47 -6.26
CA ASN A 47 12.91 1.51 -7.21
C ASN A 47 13.98 1.03 -8.21
N LEU A 48 14.69 -0.06 -7.91
CA LEU A 48 15.75 -0.60 -8.77
C LEU A 48 15.25 -1.68 -9.73
N GLY A 49 13.93 -1.82 -9.90
CA GLY A 49 13.32 -2.68 -10.90
C GLY A 49 13.63 -4.16 -10.73
N MET A 50 13.61 -4.69 -9.50
CA MET A 50 13.87 -6.11 -9.27
C MET A 50 12.72 -6.96 -9.79
N LYS A 51 12.98 -7.82 -10.76
CA LYS A 51 11.99 -8.78 -11.27
C LYS A 51 11.93 -10.01 -10.37
N MET A 52 10.73 -10.40 -9.97
CA MET A 52 10.45 -11.59 -9.16
C MET A 52 9.21 -12.32 -9.70
N THR A 53 9.06 -13.60 -9.32
CA THR A 53 7.80 -14.33 -9.54
C THR A 53 7.05 -14.37 -8.21
N ALA A 54 5.82 -13.91 -8.21
CA ALA A 54 5.00 -13.78 -7.02
C ALA A 54 3.75 -14.65 -7.05
N LYS A 55 3.34 -15.14 -5.87
CA LYS A 55 1.99 -15.66 -5.66
C LYS A 55 1.07 -14.50 -5.27
N LEU A 56 -0.03 -14.32 -5.99
CA LEU A 56 -1.12 -13.40 -5.63
C LEU A 56 -2.05 -14.12 -4.66
N ASP A 57 -1.99 -13.77 -3.38
CA ASP A 57 -2.62 -14.52 -2.29
C ASP A 57 -3.76 -13.73 -1.65
N THR A 58 -4.99 -13.97 -2.10
CA THR A 58 -6.19 -13.33 -1.54
C THR A 58 -6.50 -13.79 -0.10
N GLY A 59 -5.87 -14.84 0.40
CA GLY A 59 -5.98 -15.32 1.78
C GLY A 59 -5.10 -14.56 2.77
N ALA A 60 -4.03 -13.90 2.29
CA ALA A 60 -3.12 -13.14 3.13
C ALA A 60 -3.52 -11.66 3.19
N ASP A 61 -3.46 -11.04 4.38
CA ASP A 61 -3.69 -9.60 4.51
C ASP A 61 -2.54 -8.80 3.90
N THR A 62 -1.34 -8.97 4.42
CA THR A 62 -0.12 -8.26 4.00
C THR A 62 0.75 -9.09 3.08
N SER A 63 1.49 -8.41 2.22
CA SER A 63 2.53 -9.05 1.40
C SER A 63 3.71 -9.51 2.24
N SER A 64 4.47 -10.49 1.72
CA SER A 64 5.63 -11.07 2.40
C SER A 64 6.70 -11.44 1.38
N VAL A 65 7.96 -11.13 1.67
CA VAL A 65 9.09 -11.45 0.78
C VAL A 65 10.19 -12.19 1.54
N HIS A 66 10.84 -13.13 0.86
CA HIS A 66 12.07 -13.76 1.37
C HIS A 66 13.19 -12.72 1.39
N ALA A 67 13.71 -12.46 2.58
CA ALA A 67 14.77 -11.49 2.77
C ALA A 67 15.98 -12.10 3.46
N TYR A 68 17.14 -11.85 2.89
CA TYR A 68 18.41 -12.35 3.38
C TYR A 68 19.09 -11.32 4.29
N ASN A 69 19.80 -11.80 5.30
CA ASN A 69 20.62 -10.97 6.18
C ASN A 69 19.83 -9.82 6.85
N VAL A 70 18.62 -10.10 7.29
CA VAL A 70 17.75 -9.12 7.93
C VAL A 70 18.36 -8.69 9.26
N LYS A 71 18.72 -7.40 9.37
CA LYS A 71 19.28 -6.82 10.58
C LYS A 71 18.55 -5.54 10.94
N VAL A 72 17.72 -5.61 11.98
CA VAL A 72 17.05 -4.44 12.55
C VAL A 72 18.02 -3.68 13.47
N TYR A 73 18.00 -2.35 13.40
CA TYR A 73 18.78 -1.46 14.25
C TYR A 73 18.03 -0.15 14.51
N GLN A 74 18.43 0.59 15.51
CA GLN A 74 17.89 1.92 15.78
C GLN A 74 18.71 3.00 15.08
N ARG A 75 18.00 3.96 14.46
CA ARG A 75 18.59 5.16 13.89
C ARG A 75 17.88 6.37 14.49
N GLY A 76 18.54 7.01 15.46
CA GLY A 76 17.91 8.01 16.32
C GLY A 76 17.17 7.36 17.50
N GLU A 77 16.37 8.15 18.24
CA GLU A 77 15.76 7.72 19.52
C GLU A 77 14.57 6.78 19.36
N ARG A 78 13.85 6.83 18.25
CA ARG A 78 12.57 6.10 18.05
C ARG A 78 12.45 5.36 16.73
N ASP A 79 13.39 5.54 15.80
CA ASP A 79 13.26 5.01 14.46
C ASP A 79 13.94 3.65 14.33
N ASN A 80 13.15 2.61 14.10
CA ASN A 80 13.69 1.32 13.72
C ASN A 80 13.97 1.30 12.22
N TRP A 81 15.16 0.87 11.87
CA TRP A 81 15.61 0.67 10.50
C TRP A 81 15.98 -0.80 10.30
N VAL A 82 15.94 -1.25 9.05
CA VAL A 82 16.31 -2.62 8.71
C VAL A 82 17.18 -2.66 7.47
N LYS A 83 18.33 -3.33 7.61
CA LYS A 83 19.19 -3.73 6.48
C LYS A 83 18.83 -5.13 6.09
N PHE A 84 18.69 -5.36 4.79
CA PHE A 84 18.39 -6.67 4.23
C PHE A 84 18.82 -6.73 2.77
N ARG A 85 18.69 -7.92 2.17
CA ARG A 85 18.98 -8.15 0.76
C ARG A 85 17.83 -8.95 0.16
N LEU A 86 17.40 -8.55 -1.03
CA LEU A 86 16.52 -9.34 -1.88
C LEU A 86 17.33 -9.89 -3.06
N ILE A 87 16.90 -11.02 -3.60
CA ILE A 87 17.48 -11.64 -4.79
C ILE A 87 16.38 -11.77 -5.84
N GLY A 88 16.59 -11.23 -7.02
CA GLY A 88 15.65 -11.31 -8.13
C GLY A 88 15.74 -12.66 -8.86
N LYS A 89 14.78 -12.93 -9.73
CA LYS A 89 14.74 -14.16 -10.54
C LYS A 89 15.95 -14.31 -11.48
N ASP A 90 16.65 -13.22 -11.77
CA ASP A 90 17.89 -13.19 -12.56
C ASP A 90 19.15 -13.44 -11.69
N GLY A 91 18.99 -13.71 -10.41
CA GLY A 91 20.07 -13.87 -9.44
C GLY A 91 20.70 -12.56 -8.95
N ARG A 92 20.25 -11.40 -9.47
CA ARG A 92 20.75 -10.10 -9.03
C ARG A 92 20.33 -9.84 -7.59
N ALA A 93 21.30 -9.50 -6.74
CA ALA A 93 21.07 -9.19 -5.35
C ALA A 93 21.10 -7.67 -5.11
N ILE A 94 20.04 -7.14 -4.52
CA ILE A 94 19.94 -5.71 -4.15
C ILE A 94 19.93 -5.60 -2.61
N ARG A 95 20.74 -4.69 -2.09
CA ARG A 95 20.78 -4.35 -0.67
C ARG A 95 19.89 -3.16 -0.41
N TYR A 96 19.12 -3.26 0.68
CA TYR A 96 18.22 -2.22 1.14
C TYR A 96 18.60 -1.78 2.56
N ASP A 97 18.36 -0.50 2.85
CA ASP A 97 18.41 0.09 4.18
C ASP A 97 17.16 0.97 4.31
N GLN A 98 16.14 0.47 5.00
CA GLN A 98 14.80 1.04 5.01
C GLN A 98 14.27 1.28 6.42
N ASN A 99 13.41 2.27 6.57
CA ASN A 99 12.65 2.47 7.80
C ASN A 99 11.65 1.32 8.01
N VAL A 100 11.59 0.80 9.23
CA VAL A 100 10.58 -0.17 9.65
C VAL A 100 9.31 0.58 10.04
N ILE A 101 8.24 0.45 9.26
CA ILE A 101 6.98 1.14 9.54
C ILE A 101 6.19 0.52 10.69
N ARG A 102 6.30 -0.80 10.87
CA ARG A 102 5.73 -1.57 11.97
C ARG A 102 6.35 -2.96 12.07
N PHE A 103 5.98 -3.71 13.09
CA PHE A 103 6.30 -5.14 13.19
C PHE A 103 5.03 -5.97 13.09
N ALA A 104 4.99 -6.89 12.15
CA ALA A 104 3.94 -7.90 12.06
C ALA A 104 4.21 -9.03 13.07
N GLN A 105 3.16 -9.48 13.76
CA GLN A 105 3.19 -10.66 14.63
C GLN A 105 2.58 -11.84 13.89
N ILE A 106 3.37 -12.84 13.61
CA ILE A 106 2.96 -14.04 12.86
C ILE A 106 2.90 -15.23 13.81
N LYS A 107 1.74 -15.88 13.89
CA LYS A 107 1.59 -17.14 14.62
C LYS A 107 2.32 -18.26 13.86
N THR A 108 3.18 -19.00 14.55
CA THR A 108 3.85 -20.17 14.00
C THR A 108 2.98 -21.41 14.13
N LYS A 109 3.23 -22.42 13.31
CA LYS A 109 2.56 -23.73 13.42
C LYS A 109 2.76 -24.39 14.79
N SER A 110 3.86 -24.10 15.47
CA SER A 110 4.19 -24.58 16.82
C SER A 110 3.54 -23.77 17.95
N GLY A 111 2.69 -22.78 17.63
CA GLY A 111 1.96 -21.94 18.62
C GLY A 111 2.73 -20.73 19.13
N GLY A 112 3.96 -20.48 18.66
CA GLY A 112 4.75 -19.29 18.99
C GLY A 112 4.34 -18.06 18.17
N LEU A 113 4.95 -16.90 18.52
CA LEU A 113 4.84 -15.65 17.77
C LEU A 113 6.21 -15.24 17.24
N ILE A 114 6.28 -14.92 15.96
CA ILE A 114 7.47 -14.35 15.32
C ILE A 114 7.15 -12.88 14.98
N ARG A 115 8.07 -11.97 15.32
CA ARG A 115 8.01 -10.57 14.91
C ARG A 115 8.80 -10.39 13.64
N ARG A 116 8.15 -9.84 12.59
CA ARG A 116 8.79 -9.52 11.30
C ARG A 116 8.74 -8.03 11.06
N PRO A 117 9.85 -7.39 10.67
CA PRO A 117 9.81 -5.99 10.26
C PRO A 117 9.00 -5.85 8.98
N VAL A 118 8.16 -4.83 8.92
CA VAL A 118 7.39 -4.44 7.74
C VAL A 118 7.97 -3.15 7.21
N ILE A 119 8.22 -3.14 5.92
CA ILE A 119 8.73 -2.01 5.15
C ILE A 119 7.72 -1.63 4.08
N ARG A 120 7.93 -0.50 3.39
CA ARG A 120 7.12 -0.09 2.26
C ARG A 120 7.99 0.04 1.02
N LEU A 121 7.67 -0.73 -0.02
CA LEU A 121 8.36 -0.68 -1.31
C LEU A 121 7.36 -0.43 -2.44
N PRO A 122 7.79 0.24 -3.51
CA PRO A 122 7.07 0.23 -4.78
C PRO A 122 6.95 -1.21 -5.28
N LEU A 123 5.81 -1.52 -5.84
CA LEU A 123 5.50 -2.83 -6.41
C LEU A 123 4.60 -2.64 -7.63
N CYS A 124 4.90 -3.40 -8.68
CA CYS A 124 4.05 -3.49 -9.86
C CYS A 124 3.72 -4.93 -10.20
N VAL A 125 2.47 -5.18 -10.56
CA VAL A 125 2.01 -6.42 -11.16
C VAL A 125 0.96 -6.12 -12.23
N GLY A 126 1.14 -6.65 -13.46
CA GLY A 126 0.20 -6.42 -14.56
C GLY A 126 -0.06 -4.94 -14.85
N GLY A 127 0.97 -4.13 -14.91
CA GLY A 127 0.86 -2.67 -15.11
C GLY A 127 0.40 -1.88 -13.88
N GLN A 128 -0.10 -2.54 -12.83
CA GLN A 128 -0.64 -1.88 -11.64
C GLN A 128 0.48 -1.54 -10.66
N TRP A 129 0.88 -0.26 -10.63
CA TRP A 129 1.84 0.28 -9.68
C TRP A 129 1.19 0.70 -8.36
N GLY A 130 1.93 0.51 -7.27
CA GLY A 130 1.53 0.99 -5.95
C GLY A 130 2.63 0.81 -4.92
N ARG A 131 2.41 1.34 -3.71
CA ARG A 131 3.28 1.10 -2.56
C ARG A 131 2.70 -0.04 -1.73
N ALA A 132 3.45 -1.14 -1.60
CA ALA A 132 3.07 -2.30 -0.82
C ALA A 132 3.73 -2.29 0.56
N GLU A 133 2.97 -2.60 1.61
CA GLU A 133 3.52 -3.02 2.89
C GLU A 133 3.94 -4.48 2.80
N ILE A 134 5.23 -4.73 3.02
CA ILE A 134 5.81 -6.06 2.83
C ILE A 134 6.56 -6.47 4.10
N ASN A 135 6.18 -7.60 4.70
CA ASN A 135 6.93 -8.14 5.80
C ASN A 135 8.13 -8.95 5.30
N LEU A 136 9.28 -8.76 5.96
CA LEU A 136 10.51 -9.48 5.68
C LEU A 136 10.46 -10.83 6.40
N ALA A 137 10.54 -11.91 5.65
CA ALA A 137 10.38 -13.27 6.15
C ALA A 137 11.52 -14.16 5.67
N ASP A 138 11.70 -15.27 6.36
CA ASP A 138 12.35 -16.44 5.79
C ASP A 138 11.28 -17.25 5.04
N ARG A 139 11.42 -17.36 3.75
CA ARG A 139 10.54 -18.10 2.84
C ARG A 139 11.31 -19.11 1.98
N GLY A 140 12.53 -19.46 2.40
CA GLY A 140 13.39 -20.38 1.65
C GLY A 140 12.79 -21.76 1.39
N ASP A 141 11.86 -22.20 2.27
CA ASP A 141 11.14 -23.48 2.12
C ASP A 141 9.83 -23.35 1.33
N PHE A 142 9.49 -22.15 0.84
CA PHE A 142 8.28 -21.93 0.06
C PHE A 142 8.60 -21.93 -1.44
N GLU A 143 7.66 -22.40 -2.26
CA GLU A 143 7.76 -22.41 -3.72
C GLU A 143 7.98 -21.00 -4.30
N TYR A 144 7.37 -19.97 -3.68
CA TYR A 144 7.51 -18.58 -4.12
C TYR A 144 8.14 -17.73 -3.02
N GLU A 145 9.22 -17.05 -3.35
CA GLU A 145 9.95 -16.18 -2.41
C GLU A 145 9.16 -14.92 -2.03
N ILE A 146 8.15 -14.56 -2.83
CA ILE A 146 7.28 -13.41 -2.55
C ILE A 146 5.80 -13.79 -2.74
N LEU A 147 4.96 -13.30 -1.85
CA LEU A 147 3.51 -13.31 -2.02
C LEU A 147 2.96 -11.88 -1.89
N ILE A 148 1.92 -11.59 -2.64
CA ILE A 148 1.23 -10.30 -2.63
C ILE A 148 -0.13 -10.50 -1.97
N GLY A 149 -0.36 -9.78 -0.87
CA GLY A 149 -1.57 -9.87 -0.07
C GLY A 149 -2.67 -8.89 -0.47
N ARG A 150 -3.84 -9.06 0.18
CA ARG A 150 -5.07 -8.29 -0.11
C ARG A 150 -4.90 -6.78 -0.03
N GLU A 151 -4.10 -6.27 0.91
CA GLU A 151 -3.88 -4.83 1.06
C GLU A 151 -3.37 -4.17 -0.23
N PHE A 152 -2.54 -4.90 -0.99
CA PHE A 152 -2.09 -4.42 -2.29
C PHE A 152 -3.09 -4.73 -3.40
N LEU A 153 -3.68 -5.94 -3.40
CA LEU A 153 -4.55 -6.43 -4.48
C LEU A 153 -5.90 -5.69 -4.54
N ALA A 154 -6.41 -5.23 -3.39
CA ALA A 154 -7.73 -4.60 -3.30
C ALA A 154 -7.87 -3.41 -4.25
N ASN A 155 -8.97 -3.41 -5.01
CA ASN A 155 -9.31 -2.41 -6.02
C ASN A 155 -8.34 -2.30 -7.21
N ARG A 156 -7.34 -3.19 -7.31
CA ARG A 156 -6.35 -3.22 -8.40
C ARG A 156 -6.38 -4.50 -9.20
N VAL A 157 -6.60 -5.65 -8.53
CA VAL A 157 -6.42 -6.96 -9.14
C VAL A 157 -7.53 -7.92 -8.75
N LEU A 158 -8.12 -8.56 -9.76
CA LEU A 158 -8.94 -9.76 -9.63
C LEU A 158 -8.07 -10.98 -9.89
N VAL A 159 -7.99 -11.93 -8.95
CA VAL A 159 -7.11 -13.09 -9.07
C VAL A 159 -7.88 -14.28 -9.64
N ASP A 160 -7.47 -14.73 -10.83
CA ASP A 160 -7.92 -15.98 -11.42
C ASP A 160 -7.06 -17.13 -10.87
N SER A 161 -7.66 -17.95 -10.01
CA SER A 161 -6.99 -19.08 -9.37
C SER A 161 -6.72 -20.28 -10.31
N GLY A 162 -7.24 -20.25 -11.51
CA GLY A 162 -7.05 -21.30 -12.53
C GLY A 162 -5.92 -21.00 -13.52
N ARG A 163 -5.35 -19.80 -13.50
CA ARG A 163 -4.35 -19.36 -14.50
C ARG A 163 -3.10 -18.76 -13.87
N THR A 164 -2.01 -18.79 -14.63
CA THR A 164 -0.72 -18.20 -14.25
C THR A 164 -0.15 -17.43 -15.43
N PHE A 165 0.61 -16.35 -15.15
CA PHE A 165 1.34 -15.56 -16.14
C PHE A 165 0.44 -15.05 -17.28
N ILE A 166 -0.69 -14.45 -16.92
CA ILE A 166 -1.66 -13.89 -17.87
C ILE A 166 -1.66 -12.36 -17.92
N ALA A 167 -0.76 -11.71 -17.19
CA ALA A 167 -0.62 -10.27 -17.25
C ALA A 167 -0.36 -9.84 -18.71
N ALA A 168 -1.27 -9.00 -19.25
CA ALA A 168 -1.14 -8.46 -20.62
C ALA A 168 -0.14 -7.30 -20.67
N GLU A 169 0.04 -6.57 -19.56
CA GLU A 169 0.94 -5.44 -19.46
C GLU A 169 2.16 -5.79 -18.62
N GLU A 170 3.35 -5.48 -19.13
CA GLU A 170 4.57 -5.52 -18.36
C GLU A 170 4.70 -4.30 -17.48
N CYS A 171 5.39 -4.46 -16.35
CA CYS A 171 5.72 -3.37 -15.47
C CYS A 171 6.92 -2.60 -16.01
N GLU A 172 6.69 -1.48 -16.63
CA GLU A 172 7.71 -0.50 -16.93
C GLU A 172 7.93 0.39 -15.71
N GLN A 173 9.18 0.74 -15.42
CA GLN A 173 9.43 1.71 -14.36
C GLN A 173 8.87 3.07 -14.78
N PRO A 174 8.10 3.77 -13.92
CA PRO A 174 7.79 5.16 -14.16
C PRO A 174 9.10 5.93 -14.27
N ASP A 175 9.19 6.79 -15.28
CA ASP A 175 10.31 7.74 -15.38
C ASP A 175 10.38 8.54 -14.08
N GLU A 176 11.56 8.59 -13.45
CA GLU A 176 11.78 9.46 -12.29
C GLU A 176 11.84 10.91 -12.80
N ASP A 177 10.76 11.67 -12.57
CA ASP A 177 10.74 13.13 -12.72
C ASP A 177 11.48 13.84 -11.58
#